data_2e0f825cadef384cd44d65606772ae1f
#
_entry.id   2e0f825cadef384cd44d65606772ae1f
#
_cell.length_a   1.000
_cell.length_b   1.000
_cell.length_c   1.000
_cell.angle_alpha   90.00
_cell.angle_beta   90.00
_cell.angle_gamma   90.00
#
_symmetry.space_group_name_H-M   'P 1'
#
loop_
_entity.id
_entity.type
_entity.pdbx_description
1 polymer ?
#
loop_
_entity_poly.entity_id
_entity_poly.type
_entity_poly.pdbx_seq_one_letter_code
_entity_poly.pdbx_strand_id
1 'polypeptide(L)'
;MLLAYLKKIILYLDKKFLYSSLINSYINAKYFIQINKVYLNINSENQSIKNHNLDKELLVSLTSYYNRFDTLPLVLDSLQRQTIKPDKIELWIENKDIKFLPKKISKFKNVNVRVCENDLFSYKKIIPALIENQNRYIATFDDDVIYSNKCLEQLVNKAKIYPEDIIANRVHKIKIINNVPDNYNNWDLNNTDNHRLNF
;
A
#
# COMPACT_ATOMS: atom_id res chain seq x y z
N MET A 1 38.48 -17.11 -37.66
CA MET A 1 37.88 -17.84 -36.54
C MET A 1 37.30 -16.94 -35.46
N LEU A 2 38.04 -15.98 -34.97
CA LEU A 2 37.61 -15.04 -33.91
C LEU A 2 36.38 -14.20 -34.29
N LEU A 3 36.30 -13.69 -35.54
CA LEU A 3 35.18 -12.88 -36.02
C LEU A 3 33.85 -13.65 -36.09
N ALA A 4 33.91 -14.95 -36.43
CA ALA A 4 32.74 -15.80 -36.47
C ALA A 4 32.21 -16.13 -35.06
N TYR A 5 33.12 -16.24 -34.09
CA TYR A 5 32.78 -16.46 -32.69
C TYR A 5 32.13 -15.21 -32.07
N LEU A 6 32.70 -14.03 -32.32
CA LEU A 6 32.12 -12.73 -31.88
C LEU A 6 30.73 -12.50 -32.45
N LYS A 7 30.48 -12.80 -33.75
CA LYS A 7 29.14 -12.71 -34.34
C LYS A 7 28.13 -13.64 -33.65
N LYS A 8 28.52 -14.86 -33.26
CA LYS A 8 27.65 -15.79 -32.54
C LYS A 8 27.32 -15.29 -31.12
N ILE A 9 28.28 -14.67 -30.42
CA ILE A 9 28.04 -14.08 -29.10
C ILE A 9 27.09 -12.90 -29.20
N ILE A 10 27.28 -11.98 -30.17
CA ILE A 10 26.39 -10.84 -30.39
C ILE A 10 24.97 -11.30 -30.69
N LEU A 11 24.79 -12.24 -31.60
CA LEU A 11 23.47 -12.82 -31.94
C LEU A 11 22.81 -13.54 -30.76
N TYR A 12 23.59 -14.15 -29.88
CA TYR A 12 23.07 -14.80 -28.65
C TYR A 12 22.63 -13.76 -27.63
N LEU A 13 23.39 -12.69 -27.43
CA LEU A 13 23.08 -11.59 -26.53
C LEU A 13 21.84 -10.82 -27.01
N ASP A 14 21.74 -10.53 -28.32
CA ASP A 14 20.57 -9.91 -28.91
C ASP A 14 19.30 -10.75 -28.76
N LYS A 15 19.39 -12.07 -29.00
CA LYS A 15 18.26 -12.97 -28.77
C LYS A 15 17.85 -13.04 -27.30
N LYS A 16 18.81 -13.07 -26.37
CA LYS A 16 18.54 -13.11 -24.92
C LYS A 16 17.91 -11.80 -24.47
N PHE A 17 18.38 -10.66 -24.98
CA PHE A 17 17.84 -9.34 -24.68
C PHE A 17 16.42 -9.18 -25.22
N LEU A 18 16.17 -9.55 -26.49
CA LEU A 18 14.85 -9.55 -27.10
C LEU A 18 13.88 -10.48 -26.36
N TYR A 19 14.32 -11.67 -25.97
CA TYR A 19 13.51 -12.63 -25.24
C TYR A 19 13.15 -12.10 -23.84
N SER A 20 14.10 -11.49 -23.11
CA SER A 20 13.83 -10.86 -21.81
C SER A 20 12.89 -9.66 -21.93
N SER A 21 13.04 -8.85 -22.99
CA SER A 21 12.16 -7.71 -23.26
C SER A 21 10.73 -8.15 -23.58
N LEU A 22 10.57 -9.20 -24.38
CA LEU A 22 9.25 -9.78 -24.71
C LEU A 22 8.58 -10.39 -23.49
N ILE A 23 9.32 -11.11 -22.64
CA ILE A 23 8.81 -11.65 -21.39
C ILE A 23 8.37 -10.52 -20.46
N ASN A 24 9.19 -9.49 -20.28
CA ASN A 24 8.83 -8.34 -19.45
C ASN A 24 7.59 -7.62 -19.99
N SER A 25 7.48 -7.45 -21.30
CA SER A 25 6.29 -6.85 -21.95
C SER A 25 5.05 -7.72 -21.74
N TYR A 26 5.17 -9.04 -21.85
CA TYR A 26 4.08 -9.99 -21.58
C TYR A 26 3.65 -9.96 -20.10
N ILE A 27 4.62 -9.96 -19.18
CA ILE A 27 4.36 -9.87 -17.74
C ILE A 27 3.65 -8.56 -17.42
N ASN A 28 4.14 -7.42 -17.94
CA ASN A 28 3.53 -6.12 -17.73
C ASN A 28 2.10 -6.05 -18.32
N ALA A 29 1.87 -6.61 -19.50
CA ALA A 29 0.54 -6.69 -20.09
C ALA A 29 -0.41 -7.56 -19.26
N LYS A 30 0.06 -8.70 -18.75
CA LYS A 30 -0.71 -9.57 -17.87
C LYS A 30 -1.08 -8.87 -16.56
N TYR A 31 -0.14 -8.17 -15.91
CA TYR A 31 -0.41 -7.37 -14.72
C TYR A 31 -1.39 -6.24 -15.02
N PHE A 32 -1.23 -5.54 -16.13
CA PHE A 32 -2.15 -4.49 -16.55
C PHE A 32 -3.58 -5.01 -16.76
N ILE A 33 -3.74 -6.18 -17.38
CA ILE A 33 -5.06 -6.82 -17.55
C ILE A 33 -5.65 -7.23 -16.19
N GLN A 34 -4.84 -7.79 -15.28
CA GLN A 34 -5.31 -8.15 -13.93
C GLN A 34 -5.73 -6.92 -13.13
N ILE A 35 -4.93 -5.86 -13.16
CA ILE A 35 -5.24 -4.58 -12.50
C ILE A 35 -6.56 -4.02 -13.06
N ASN A 36 -6.73 -4.01 -14.39
CA ASN A 36 -7.97 -3.52 -14.98
C ASN A 36 -9.18 -4.41 -14.66
N LYS A 37 -9.04 -5.73 -14.58
CA LYS A 37 -10.12 -6.62 -14.13
C LYS A 37 -10.54 -6.33 -12.71
N VAL A 38 -9.58 -6.18 -11.79
CA VAL A 38 -9.84 -5.80 -10.40
C VAL A 38 -10.51 -4.43 -10.36
N TYR A 39 -10.00 -3.47 -11.11
CA TYR A 39 -10.53 -2.12 -11.21
C TYR A 39 -11.97 -2.09 -11.75
N LEU A 40 -12.28 -2.87 -12.78
CA LEU A 40 -13.62 -2.97 -13.36
C LEU A 40 -14.60 -3.68 -12.40
N ASN A 41 -14.16 -4.72 -11.71
CA ASN A 41 -14.99 -5.40 -10.72
C ASN A 41 -15.32 -4.49 -9.52
N ILE A 42 -14.35 -3.68 -9.07
CA ILE A 42 -14.57 -2.68 -8.02
C ILE A 42 -15.57 -1.61 -8.49
N ASN A 43 -15.59 -1.26 -9.80
CA ASN A 43 -16.45 -0.23 -10.37
C ASN A 43 -17.89 -0.71 -10.65
N SER A 44 -18.13 -2.02 -10.72
CA SER A 44 -19.46 -2.55 -11.09
C SER A 44 -20.47 -2.56 -9.95
N GLU A 45 -20.03 -2.33 -8.71
CA GLU A 45 -20.94 -2.27 -7.56
C GLU A 45 -21.31 -0.80 -7.27
N ASN A 46 -22.55 -0.40 -7.55
CA ASN A 46 -23.17 0.82 -7.04
C ASN A 46 -23.33 0.72 -5.52
N GLN A 47 -22.27 1.03 -4.78
CA GLN A 47 -22.28 0.93 -3.33
C GLN A 47 -22.61 2.29 -2.70
N SER A 48 -23.60 2.27 -1.80
CA SER A 48 -23.87 3.43 -0.96
C SER A 48 -22.72 3.67 0.00
N ILE A 49 -22.13 4.84 -0.03
CA ILE A 49 -21.09 5.26 0.92
C ILE A 49 -21.78 5.50 2.28
N LYS A 50 -21.25 4.88 3.33
CA LYS A 50 -21.74 4.97 4.72
C LYS A 50 -20.79 5.80 5.56
N ASN A 51 -21.32 6.43 6.60
CA ASN A 51 -20.49 7.01 7.65
C ASN A 51 -19.88 5.92 8.52
N HIS A 52 -18.68 6.14 9.05
CA HIS A 52 -18.01 5.18 9.91
C HIS A 52 -18.67 5.04 11.30
N ASN A 53 -19.35 6.10 11.78
CA ASN A 53 -20.01 6.15 13.10
C ASN A 53 -19.09 5.70 14.27
N LEU A 54 -17.83 6.06 14.20
CA LEU A 54 -16.89 6.00 15.34
C LEU A 54 -17.08 7.28 16.18
N ASP A 55 -16.67 7.22 17.43
CA ASP A 55 -16.74 8.33 18.40
C ASP A 55 -15.65 9.39 18.19
N LYS A 56 -14.64 9.09 17.37
CA LYS A 56 -13.51 9.95 17.04
C LYS A 56 -13.27 10.00 15.54
N GLU A 57 -12.45 10.97 15.11
CA GLU A 57 -12.02 11.13 13.71
C GLU A 57 -11.38 9.84 13.18
N LEU A 58 -11.72 9.44 11.97
CA LEU A 58 -11.10 8.34 11.23
C LEU A 58 -10.16 8.89 10.17
N LEU A 59 -8.86 8.75 10.41
CA LEU A 59 -7.81 9.09 9.46
C LEU A 59 -7.38 7.83 8.70
N VAL A 60 -7.38 7.91 7.37
CA VAL A 60 -6.63 6.98 6.52
C VAL A 60 -5.27 7.59 6.24
N SER A 61 -4.21 6.88 6.53
CA SER A 61 -2.84 7.37 6.37
C SER A 61 -1.99 6.41 5.55
N LEU A 62 -1.30 6.94 4.56
CA LEU A 62 -0.36 6.19 3.73
C LEU A 62 0.88 7.02 3.42
N THR A 63 1.93 6.34 2.98
CA THR A 63 3.16 6.99 2.50
C THR A 63 3.53 6.42 1.15
N SER A 64 4.21 7.21 0.34
CA SER A 64 4.77 6.77 -0.93
C SER A 64 6.11 7.46 -1.19
N TYR A 65 6.77 7.09 -2.26
CA TYR A 65 8.03 7.66 -2.71
C TYR A 65 8.13 7.64 -4.24
N TYR A 66 9.09 8.36 -4.78
CA TYR A 66 9.22 8.65 -6.21
C TYR A 66 9.00 7.42 -7.13
N ASN A 67 9.63 6.27 -6.85
CA ASN A 67 9.55 5.09 -7.72
C ASN A 67 8.15 4.45 -7.78
N ARG A 68 7.22 4.82 -6.89
CA ARG A 68 5.85 4.29 -6.83
C ARG A 68 4.78 5.27 -7.27
N PHE A 69 5.16 6.48 -7.66
CA PHE A 69 4.18 7.52 -8.03
C PHE A 69 3.36 7.20 -9.27
N ASP A 70 3.83 6.31 -10.16
CA ASP A 70 3.07 5.91 -11.33
C ASP A 70 1.84 5.08 -10.98
N THR A 71 1.93 4.22 -9.97
CA THR A 71 0.86 3.34 -9.50
C THR A 71 0.02 3.93 -8.37
N LEU A 72 0.54 4.92 -7.65
CA LEU A 72 -0.11 5.58 -6.53
C LEU A 72 -1.56 6.04 -6.80
N PRO A 73 -1.90 6.62 -7.98
CA PRO A 73 -3.28 6.99 -8.27
C PRO A 73 -4.27 5.85 -8.24
N LEU A 74 -3.87 4.63 -8.59
CA LEU A 74 -4.74 3.44 -8.52
C LEU A 74 -5.05 3.08 -7.07
N VAL A 75 -4.07 3.20 -6.19
CA VAL A 75 -4.25 2.97 -4.75
C VAL A 75 -5.18 4.02 -4.16
N LEU A 76 -4.92 5.30 -4.43
CA LEU A 76 -5.76 6.40 -3.95
C LEU A 76 -7.21 6.27 -4.43
N ASP A 77 -7.42 5.87 -5.68
CA ASP A 77 -8.75 5.62 -6.22
C ASP A 77 -9.45 4.47 -5.48
N SER A 78 -8.73 3.38 -5.17
CA SER A 78 -9.28 2.28 -4.37
C SER A 78 -9.66 2.68 -2.95
N LEU A 79 -8.92 3.63 -2.35
CA LEU A 79 -9.23 4.19 -1.03
C LEU A 79 -10.43 5.16 -1.07
N GLN A 80 -10.62 5.90 -2.16
CA GLN A 80 -11.81 6.76 -2.32
C GLN A 80 -13.10 5.97 -2.56
N ARG A 81 -13.00 4.73 -3.03
CA ARG A 81 -14.16 3.83 -3.30
C ARG A 81 -14.55 2.97 -2.11
N GLN A 82 -13.98 3.21 -0.93
CA GLN A 82 -14.37 2.47 0.25
C GLN A 82 -15.85 2.70 0.59
N THR A 83 -16.53 1.63 1.03
CA THR A 83 -17.94 1.67 1.47
C THR A 83 -18.14 2.50 2.73
N ILE A 84 -17.09 2.71 3.53
CA ILE A 84 -17.04 3.65 4.63
C ILE A 84 -16.12 4.81 4.25
N LYS A 85 -16.63 6.03 4.44
CA LYS A 85 -15.88 7.26 4.18
C LYS A 85 -15.02 7.62 5.39
N PRO A 86 -13.70 7.75 5.25
CA PRO A 86 -12.86 8.34 6.28
C PRO A 86 -13.09 9.87 6.31
N ASP A 87 -12.79 10.50 7.45
CA ASP A 87 -12.83 11.95 7.57
C ASP A 87 -11.72 12.62 6.77
N LYS A 88 -10.54 11.99 6.76
CA LYS A 88 -9.36 12.46 6.01
C LYS A 88 -8.57 11.29 5.43
N ILE A 89 -7.90 11.57 4.32
CA ILE A 89 -6.84 10.71 3.77
C ILE A 89 -5.57 11.55 3.74
N GLU A 90 -4.51 11.13 4.41
CA GLU A 90 -3.21 11.79 4.41
C GLU A 90 -2.18 10.95 3.67
N LEU A 91 -1.54 11.57 2.69
CA LEU A 91 -0.44 11.01 1.91
C LEU A 91 0.86 11.68 2.34
N TRP A 92 1.68 10.95 3.07
CA TRP A 92 2.97 11.43 3.57
C TRP A 92 4.07 11.18 2.54
N ILE A 93 4.72 12.25 2.10
CA ILE A 93 5.80 12.25 1.13
C ILE A 93 7.04 12.90 1.73
N GLU A 94 8.21 12.31 1.51
CA GLU A 94 9.47 12.92 1.92
C GLU A 94 9.74 14.19 1.10
N ASN A 95 10.31 15.19 1.75
CA ASN A 95 10.56 16.50 1.16
C ASN A 95 11.33 16.43 -0.18
N LYS A 96 12.33 15.54 -0.28
CA LYS A 96 13.10 15.35 -1.52
C LYS A 96 12.26 14.85 -2.71
N ASP A 97 11.17 14.10 -2.44
CA ASP A 97 10.33 13.47 -3.46
C ASP A 97 9.15 14.34 -3.90
N ILE A 98 8.78 15.35 -3.11
CA ILE A 98 7.57 16.17 -3.35
C ILE A 98 7.57 16.83 -4.74
N LYS A 99 8.72 17.25 -5.24
CA LYS A 99 8.87 17.87 -6.57
C LYS A 99 8.54 16.94 -7.73
N PHE A 100 8.56 15.64 -7.50
CA PHE A 100 8.25 14.61 -8.50
C PHE A 100 6.80 14.12 -8.40
N LEU A 101 6.04 14.58 -7.40
CA LEU A 101 4.67 14.12 -7.19
C LEU A 101 3.78 14.49 -8.40
N PRO A 102 3.10 13.51 -9.03
CA PRO A 102 2.30 13.77 -10.21
C PRO A 102 1.16 14.77 -9.93
N LYS A 103 0.98 15.76 -10.81
CA LYS A 103 -0.12 16.74 -10.69
C LYS A 103 -1.51 16.10 -10.62
N LYS A 104 -1.68 14.89 -11.18
CA LYS A 104 -2.95 14.14 -11.08
C LYS A 104 -3.36 13.80 -9.65
N ILE A 105 -2.42 13.80 -8.68
CA ILE A 105 -2.73 13.55 -7.26
C ILE A 105 -3.62 14.66 -6.70
N SER A 106 -3.47 15.92 -7.13
CA SER A 106 -4.33 17.03 -6.69
C SER A 106 -5.80 16.91 -7.11
N LYS A 107 -6.11 15.98 -8.02
CA LYS A 107 -7.50 15.70 -8.42
C LYS A 107 -8.28 14.89 -7.37
N PHE A 108 -7.58 14.25 -6.44
CA PHE A 108 -8.18 13.51 -5.34
C PHE A 108 -8.59 14.47 -4.22
N LYS A 109 -9.85 14.95 -4.25
CA LYS A 109 -10.35 16.03 -3.38
C LYS A 109 -10.19 15.79 -1.87
N ASN A 110 -10.16 14.53 -1.43
CA ASN A 110 -10.10 14.17 -0.01
C ASN A 110 -8.71 13.70 0.42
N VAL A 111 -7.69 13.87 -0.43
CA VAL A 111 -6.31 13.47 -0.14
C VAL A 111 -5.48 14.71 0.18
N ASN A 112 -5.00 14.77 1.42
CA ASN A 112 -4.10 15.81 1.89
C ASN A 112 -2.66 15.32 1.77
N VAL A 113 -1.87 15.97 0.94
CA VAL A 113 -0.43 15.68 0.83
C VAL A 113 0.28 16.34 2.00
N ARG A 114 1.03 15.55 2.76
CA ARG A 114 1.82 15.95 3.92
C ARG A 114 3.30 15.74 3.63
N VAL A 115 4.11 16.69 4.03
CA VAL A 115 5.56 16.62 3.83
C VAL A 115 6.22 16.10 5.12
N CYS A 116 7.10 15.13 4.98
CA CYS A 116 7.95 14.62 6.06
C CYS A 116 9.40 15.04 5.78
N GLU A 117 10.01 15.75 6.72
CA GLU A 117 11.38 16.25 6.57
C GLU A 117 12.41 15.12 6.67
N ASN A 118 12.15 14.13 7.51
CA ASN A 118 13.04 12.99 7.73
C ASN A 118 12.51 11.74 7.01
N ASP A 119 13.43 10.93 6.49
CA ASP A 119 13.07 9.63 5.95
C ASP A 119 12.83 8.61 7.06
N LEU A 120 11.57 8.45 7.41
CA LEU A 120 11.11 7.42 8.33
C LEU A 120 10.66 6.13 7.60
N PHE A 121 11.05 5.96 6.34
CA PHE A 121 10.62 4.82 5.49
C PHE A 121 9.10 4.60 5.56
N SER A 122 8.66 3.37 5.77
CA SER A 122 7.23 3.03 5.89
C SER A 122 6.56 3.60 7.14
N TYR A 123 7.32 4.00 8.15
CA TYR A 123 6.78 4.60 9.38
C TYR A 123 6.25 6.02 9.18
N LYS A 124 6.54 6.67 8.05
CA LYS A 124 5.94 7.98 7.68
C LYS A 124 4.42 7.96 7.73
N LYS A 125 3.78 6.83 7.48
CA LYS A 125 2.31 6.71 7.52
C LYS A 125 1.72 6.67 8.91
N ILE A 126 2.52 6.42 9.96
CA ILE A 126 1.98 6.28 11.32
C ILE A 126 2.58 7.27 12.33
N ILE A 127 3.91 7.44 12.36
CA ILE A 127 4.58 8.24 13.39
C ILE A 127 4.12 9.70 13.37
N PRO A 128 4.15 10.44 12.24
CA PRO A 128 3.70 11.83 12.21
C PRO A 128 2.22 11.96 12.58
N ALA A 129 1.39 11.03 12.11
CA ALA A 129 -0.03 11.03 12.41
C ALA A 129 -0.33 10.87 13.91
N LEU A 130 0.45 10.04 14.62
CA LEU A 130 0.33 9.87 16.07
C LEU A 130 0.85 11.10 16.85
N ILE A 131 1.95 11.71 16.38
CA ILE A 131 2.51 12.92 17.02
C ILE A 131 1.52 14.07 16.92
N GLU A 132 0.84 14.24 15.78
CA GLU A 132 -0.09 15.36 15.57
C GLU A 132 -1.38 15.23 16.39
N ASN A 133 -1.94 14.04 16.49
CA ASN A 133 -3.18 13.83 17.23
C ASN A 133 -3.36 12.36 17.62
N GLN A 134 -3.22 12.06 18.89
CA GLN A 134 -3.42 10.72 19.44
C GLN A 134 -4.90 10.38 19.69
N ASN A 135 -5.79 11.37 19.67
CA ASN A 135 -7.22 11.16 19.94
C ASN A 135 -8.03 10.95 18.66
N ARG A 136 -7.58 10.00 17.81
CA ARG A 136 -8.28 9.61 16.57
C ARG A 136 -7.98 8.15 16.22
N TYR A 137 -8.83 7.57 15.39
CA TYR A 137 -8.53 6.28 14.75
C TYR A 137 -7.62 6.51 13.54
N ILE A 138 -6.56 5.72 13.43
CA ILE A 138 -5.62 5.80 12.31
C ILE A 138 -5.60 4.44 11.60
N ALA A 139 -6.11 4.41 10.37
CA ALA A 139 -6.03 3.24 9.49
C ALA A 139 -4.87 3.44 8.51
N THR A 140 -3.82 2.65 8.63
CA THR A 140 -2.65 2.72 7.74
C THR A 140 -2.82 1.81 6.55
N PHE A 141 -2.41 2.30 5.35
CA PHE A 141 -2.46 1.58 4.09
C PHE A 141 -1.10 1.63 3.38
N ASP A 142 -0.83 0.63 2.54
CA ASP A 142 0.35 0.59 1.69
C ASP A 142 0.05 1.19 0.31
N ASP A 143 1.07 1.71 -0.36
CA ASP A 143 0.96 2.41 -1.64
C ASP A 143 1.11 1.49 -2.87
N ASP A 144 1.21 0.18 -2.65
CA ASP A 144 1.40 -0.85 -3.67
C ASP A 144 0.29 -1.91 -3.70
N VAL A 145 -0.80 -1.68 -2.95
CA VAL A 145 -1.95 -2.58 -2.87
C VAL A 145 -3.21 -1.86 -3.36
N ILE A 146 -3.97 -2.49 -4.25
CA ILE A 146 -5.32 -2.05 -4.63
C ILE A 146 -6.31 -2.72 -3.66
N TYR A 147 -6.97 -1.93 -2.85
CA TYR A 147 -7.83 -2.41 -1.79
C TYR A 147 -9.25 -2.68 -2.28
N SER A 148 -9.88 -3.74 -1.77
CA SER A 148 -11.30 -3.97 -1.96
C SER A 148 -12.11 -2.84 -1.30
N ASN A 149 -13.27 -2.53 -1.87
CA ASN A 149 -14.13 -1.44 -1.38
C ASN A 149 -14.68 -1.65 0.05
N LYS A 150 -14.62 -2.86 0.60
CA LYS A 150 -15.03 -3.18 1.98
C LYS A 150 -13.86 -3.27 2.97
N CYS A 151 -12.63 -2.99 2.54
CA CYS A 151 -11.46 -3.15 3.39
C CYS A 151 -11.53 -2.26 4.64
N LEU A 152 -11.81 -0.97 4.48
CA LEU A 152 -11.95 -0.04 5.60
C LEU A 152 -13.17 -0.36 6.46
N GLU A 153 -14.29 -0.80 5.86
CA GLU A 153 -15.49 -1.22 6.59
C GLU A 153 -15.19 -2.40 7.52
N GLN A 154 -14.41 -3.36 7.07
CA GLN A 154 -13.99 -4.51 7.90
C GLN A 154 -13.14 -4.06 9.10
N LEU A 155 -12.19 -3.16 8.90
CA LEU A 155 -11.36 -2.61 9.97
C LEU A 155 -12.21 -1.83 10.98
N VAL A 156 -13.07 -0.93 10.51
CA VAL A 156 -13.96 -0.11 11.35
C VAL A 156 -14.92 -0.98 12.17
N ASN A 157 -15.52 -1.99 11.56
CA ASN A 157 -16.45 -2.89 12.28
C ASN A 157 -15.73 -3.67 13.38
N LYS A 158 -14.49 -4.08 13.16
CA LYS A 158 -13.67 -4.73 14.19
C LYS A 158 -13.24 -3.76 15.28
N ALA A 159 -12.84 -2.54 14.93
CA ALA A 159 -12.48 -1.51 15.91
C ALA A 159 -13.65 -1.14 16.84
N LYS A 160 -14.90 -1.16 16.35
CA LYS A 160 -16.08 -0.96 17.19
C LYS A 160 -16.30 -2.08 18.22
N ILE A 161 -15.94 -3.31 17.86
CA ILE A 161 -16.08 -4.46 18.76
C ILE A 161 -14.92 -4.50 19.77
N TYR A 162 -13.73 -4.07 19.33
CA TYR A 162 -12.49 -4.12 20.10
C TYR A 162 -11.81 -2.75 20.09
N PRO A 163 -12.38 -1.75 20.81
CA PRO A 163 -11.92 -0.35 20.72
C PRO A 163 -10.51 -0.11 21.26
N GLU A 164 -10.03 -0.98 22.14
CA GLU A 164 -8.69 -0.88 22.74
C GLU A 164 -7.62 -1.70 21.99
N ASP A 165 -8.03 -2.44 20.95
CA ASP A 165 -7.12 -3.34 20.24
C ASP A 165 -6.56 -2.71 18.97
N ILE A 166 -5.37 -3.15 18.55
CA ILE A 166 -4.83 -2.87 17.22
C ILE A 166 -5.41 -3.90 16.25
N ILE A 167 -6.17 -3.42 15.27
CA ILE A 167 -6.82 -4.26 14.26
C ILE A 167 -5.96 -4.33 13.01
N ALA A 168 -5.72 -5.52 12.51
CA ALA A 168 -4.99 -5.72 11.25
C ALA A 168 -5.60 -6.85 10.41
N ASN A 169 -5.60 -6.68 9.08
CA ASN A 169 -6.05 -7.72 8.14
C ASN A 169 -4.99 -8.81 7.92
N ARG A 170 -3.71 -8.47 8.15
CA ARG A 170 -2.58 -9.38 8.03
C ARG A 170 -1.59 -9.08 9.12
N VAL A 171 -1.15 -10.12 9.82
CA VAL A 171 -0.15 -10.03 10.88
C VAL A 171 0.94 -11.08 10.70
N HIS A 172 2.14 -10.74 11.13
CA HIS A 172 3.24 -11.68 11.23
C HIS A 172 3.54 -11.92 12.71
N LYS A 173 3.66 -13.18 13.10
CA LYS A 173 4.02 -13.52 14.47
C LYS A 173 5.54 -13.48 14.61
N ILE A 174 6.01 -12.54 15.40
CA ILE A 174 7.44 -12.37 15.67
C ILE A 174 7.94 -13.60 16.43
N LYS A 175 9.00 -14.23 15.93
CA LYS A 175 9.72 -15.26 16.67
C LYS A 175 10.73 -14.60 17.59
N ILE A 176 10.66 -14.91 18.87
CA ILE A 176 11.58 -14.41 19.90
C ILE A 176 12.51 -15.52 20.33
N ILE A 177 13.83 -15.26 20.36
CA ILE A 177 14.87 -16.15 20.86
C ILE A 177 15.69 -15.35 21.88
N ASN A 178 15.79 -15.86 23.11
CA ASN A 178 16.52 -15.19 24.21
C ASN A 178 16.10 -13.72 24.40
N ASN A 179 14.82 -13.42 24.38
CA ASN A 179 14.22 -12.08 24.49
C ASN A 179 14.61 -11.09 23.36
N VAL A 180 15.10 -11.58 22.23
CA VAL A 180 15.45 -10.78 21.05
C VAL A 180 14.64 -11.29 19.85
N PRO A 181 14.07 -10.40 19.01
CA PRO A 181 13.44 -10.81 17.75
C PRO A 181 14.44 -11.57 16.88
N ASP A 182 14.03 -12.77 16.42
CA ASP A 182 14.78 -13.55 15.43
C ASP A 182 14.75 -12.86 14.06
N ASN A 183 15.57 -13.38 13.12
CA ASN A 183 15.56 -12.87 11.75
C ASN A 183 14.15 -12.95 11.17
N TYR A 184 13.73 -11.90 10.45
CA TYR A 184 12.40 -11.77 9.86
C TYR A 184 11.98 -12.99 9.01
N ASN A 185 12.92 -13.63 8.31
CA ASN A 185 12.64 -14.81 7.49
C ASN A 185 12.22 -16.04 8.31
N ASN A 186 12.43 -16.02 9.63
CA ASN A 186 12.04 -17.08 10.56
C ASN A 186 10.70 -16.79 11.26
N TRP A 187 10.07 -15.64 10.99
CA TRP A 187 8.77 -15.30 11.56
C TRP A 187 7.66 -16.09 10.88
N ASP A 188 6.54 -16.31 11.57
CA ASP A 188 5.34 -16.85 10.97
C ASP A 188 4.62 -15.74 10.18
N LEU A 189 4.75 -15.81 8.84
CA LEU A 189 4.21 -14.80 7.93
C LEU A 189 2.72 -15.02 7.59
N ASN A 190 2.15 -16.15 7.98
CA ASN A 190 0.76 -16.54 7.68
C ASN A 190 -0.05 -16.80 8.94
N ASN A 191 0.26 -16.12 10.02
CA ASN A 191 -0.44 -16.30 11.28
C ASN A 191 -1.92 -15.90 11.13
N THR A 192 -2.82 -16.86 11.39
CA THR A 192 -4.27 -16.69 11.40
C THR A 192 -4.84 -16.67 12.81
N ASP A 193 -3.98 -16.81 13.83
CA ASP A 193 -4.42 -16.83 15.22
C ASP A 193 -4.95 -15.44 15.62
N ASN A 194 -6.19 -15.41 16.12
CA ASN A 194 -6.77 -14.22 16.73
C ASN A 194 -6.16 -14.04 18.13
N HIS A 195 -4.91 -13.65 18.23
CA HIS A 195 -4.29 -13.35 19.51
C HIS A 195 -4.54 -11.89 19.87
N ARG A 196 -5.28 -11.66 20.95
CA ARG A 196 -5.18 -10.44 21.72
C ARG A 196 -3.81 -10.43 22.39
N LEU A 197 -2.94 -9.54 21.96
CA LEU A 197 -1.78 -9.17 22.77
C LEU A 197 -2.30 -8.22 23.85
N ASN A 198 -2.47 -8.72 25.06
CA ASN A 198 -2.61 -7.86 26.24
C ASN A 198 -1.23 -7.24 26.48
N PHE A 199 -1.09 -5.94 26.23
CA PHE A 199 0.05 -5.16 26.65
C PHE A 199 -0.15 -4.64 28.05
#